data_557ade3a56c12f8848293f54015df376
#
_entry.id   557ade3a56c12f8848293f54015df376
#
_cell.length_a   1.000
_cell.length_b   1.000
_cell.length_c   1.000
_cell.angle_alpha   90.00
_cell.angle_beta   90.00
_cell.angle_gamma   90.00
#
_symmetry.space_group_name_H-M   'P 1'
#
loop_
_entity.id
_entity.type
_entity.pdbx_description
1 polymer ?
#
loop_
_entity_poly.entity_id
_entity_poly.type
_entity_poly.pdbx_seq_one_letter_code
_entity_poly.pdbx_strand_id
1 'polypeptide(L)'
;MGYGGATVLKGKGARMEFTGVTFAGKGQNLDTGAKVVHAAPDTSSYINTKSISKDGGISTFRSSVVVTKEAENSKAAVSCQSLMLDSISRSDTIPAMDIRTKKVNVGHEAQIGSISDEAVFYLMSRGMSEEDARACIVSGFADNVSKELPLEYALEMNNLIRLEMKGSIG
;
A
#
# COMPACT_ATOMS: atom_id res chain seq x y z
N MET A 1 -13.93 1.86 -13.77
CA MET A 1 -13.17 0.99 -12.85
C MET A 1 -11.91 0.54 -13.56
N GLY A 2 -10.76 1.05 -13.21
CA GLY A 2 -9.49 0.70 -13.83
C GLY A 2 -8.56 0.08 -12.78
N TYR A 3 -8.20 -1.20 -12.95
CA TYR A 3 -6.97 -1.68 -12.35
C TYR A 3 -5.82 -0.95 -13.06
N GLY A 4 -4.91 -0.34 -12.33
CA GLY A 4 -3.79 0.45 -12.90
C GLY A 4 -2.77 -0.33 -13.73
N GLY A 5 -3.09 -1.58 -14.10
CA GLY A 5 -2.32 -2.48 -14.92
C GLY A 5 -2.59 -3.93 -14.55
N ALA A 6 -2.53 -4.82 -15.52
CA ALA A 6 -2.59 -6.27 -15.30
C ALA A 6 -1.26 -6.89 -15.71
N THR A 7 -0.59 -7.57 -14.78
CA THR A 7 0.64 -8.33 -15.05
C THR A 7 0.29 -9.80 -15.25
N VAL A 8 0.78 -10.41 -16.34
CA VAL A 8 0.57 -11.82 -16.63
C VAL A 8 1.91 -12.56 -16.58
N LEU A 9 2.04 -13.50 -15.64
CA LEU A 9 3.21 -14.35 -15.45
C LEU A 9 3.10 -15.59 -16.34
N LYS A 10 3.63 -15.50 -17.58
CA LYS A 10 3.51 -16.54 -18.63
C LYS A 10 4.65 -17.55 -18.64
N GLY A 11 5.80 -17.20 -18.06
CA GLY A 11 6.96 -18.09 -18.03
C GLY A 11 7.04 -18.86 -16.72
N LYS A 12 7.51 -20.12 -16.78
CA LYS A 12 7.82 -20.89 -15.58
C LYS A 12 8.79 -20.13 -14.68
N GLY A 13 8.47 -20.00 -13.39
CA GLY A 13 9.28 -19.29 -12.41
C GLY A 13 9.26 -17.77 -12.53
N ALA A 14 8.39 -17.19 -13.37
CA ALA A 14 8.26 -15.73 -13.48
C ALA A 14 7.85 -15.11 -12.14
N ARG A 15 8.36 -13.91 -11.89
CA ARG A 15 8.12 -13.18 -10.64
C ARG A 15 7.62 -11.77 -10.90
N MET A 16 6.76 -11.29 -10.02
CA MET A 16 6.26 -9.91 -10.02
C MET A 16 6.24 -9.38 -8.60
N GLU A 17 6.73 -8.17 -8.45
CA GLU A 17 6.60 -7.39 -7.23
C GLU A 17 5.94 -6.06 -7.57
N PHE A 18 4.97 -5.67 -6.78
CA PHE A 18 4.29 -4.39 -6.89
C PHE A 18 4.31 -3.71 -5.52
N THR A 19 4.88 -2.52 -5.49
CA THR A 19 4.90 -1.69 -4.30
C THR A 19 4.22 -0.35 -4.61
N GLY A 20 3.26 0.05 -3.78
CA GLY A 20 2.50 1.28 -3.96
C GLY A 20 2.32 2.06 -2.66
N VAL A 21 2.45 3.38 -2.75
CA VAL A 21 2.06 4.31 -1.67
C VAL A 21 1.03 5.28 -2.20
N THR A 22 -0.05 5.46 -1.45
CA THR A 22 -1.14 6.38 -1.79
C THR A 22 -1.35 7.33 -0.62
N PHE A 23 -1.46 8.62 -0.93
CA PHE A 23 -1.82 9.65 0.04
C PHE A 23 -3.08 10.36 -0.42
N ALA A 24 -4.16 10.27 0.36
CA ALA A 24 -5.44 10.90 0.09
C ALA A 24 -5.68 12.04 1.08
N GLY A 25 -5.66 13.28 0.59
CA GLY A 25 -5.94 14.49 1.36
C GLY A 25 -7.38 14.98 1.21
N LYS A 26 -7.63 16.18 1.70
CA LYS A 26 -8.95 16.81 1.69
C LYS A 26 -9.61 16.82 0.29
N GLY A 27 -10.82 16.28 0.21
CA GLY A 27 -11.60 16.23 -1.03
C GLY A 27 -11.11 15.21 -2.06
N GLN A 28 -10.05 14.46 -1.77
CA GLN A 28 -9.53 13.42 -2.65
C GLN A 28 -10.21 12.07 -2.39
N ASN A 29 -10.56 11.39 -3.47
CA ASN A 29 -11.04 10.01 -3.46
C ASN A 29 -10.20 9.21 -4.46
N LEU A 30 -9.21 8.49 -3.96
CA LEU A 30 -8.23 7.77 -4.75
C LEU A 30 -8.62 6.29 -4.81
N ASP A 31 -8.94 5.79 -6.01
CA ASP A 31 -9.23 4.38 -6.26
C ASP A 31 -8.11 3.80 -7.12
N THR A 32 -7.26 2.98 -6.50
CA THR A 32 -6.08 2.38 -7.11
C THR A 32 -6.15 0.86 -7.06
N GLY A 33 -5.32 0.16 -7.83
CA GLY A 33 -5.33 -1.29 -7.78
C GLY A 33 -4.20 -1.95 -8.56
N ALA A 34 -4.01 -3.24 -8.26
CA ALA A 34 -3.06 -4.10 -8.97
C ALA A 34 -3.72 -5.44 -9.29
N LYS A 35 -3.47 -5.95 -10.50
CA LYS A 35 -3.92 -7.26 -10.94
C LYS A 35 -2.75 -8.11 -11.40
N VAL A 36 -2.68 -9.35 -10.92
CA VAL A 36 -1.71 -10.34 -11.36
C VAL A 36 -2.41 -11.62 -11.80
N VAL A 37 -1.94 -12.19 -12.91
CA VAL A 37 -2.41 -13.48 -13.44
C VAL A 37 -1.22 -14.44 -13.49
N HIS A 38 -1.27 -15.48 -12.69
CA HIS A 38 -0.34 -16.60 -12.75
C HIS A 38 -0.84 -17.59 -13.82
N ALA A 39 -0.12 -17.67 -14.94
CA ALA A 39 -0.47 -18.49 -16.10
C ALA A 39 0.54 -19.60 -16.37
N ALA A 40 1.58 -19.75 -15.55
CA ALA A 40 2.60 -20.80 -15.67
C ALA A 40 2.99 -21.32 -14.28
N PRO A 41 3.55 -22.54 -14.17
CA PRO A 41 3.95 -23.13 -12.90
C PRO A 41 5.13 -22.40 -12.24
N ASP A 42 5.26 -22.58 -10.92
CA ASP A 42 6.34 -22.08 -10.10
C ASP A 42 6.47 -20.53 -10.11
N THR A 43 5.39 -19.82 -10.45
CA THR A 43 5.38 -18.34 -10.48
C THR A 43 5.18 -17.75 -9.09
N SER A 44 5.66 -16.52 -8.89
CA SER A 44 5.47 -15.83 -7.63
C SER A 44 5.09 -14.36 -7.81
N SER A 45 4.20 -13.87 -6.95
CA SER A 45 3.86 -12.44 -6.88
C SER A 45 3.80 -11.94 -5.45
N TYR A 46 4.21 -10.69 -5.28
CA TYR A 46 4.04 -9.95 -4.04
C TYR A 46 3.47 -8.56 -4.34
N ILE A 47 2.35 -8.25 -3.73
CA ILE A 47 1.71 -6.94 -3.81
C ILE A 47 1.79 -6.32 -2.41
N ASN A 48 2.51 -5.21 -2.29
CA ASN A 48 2.68 -4.47 -1.04
C ASN A 48 2.16 -3.04 -1.23
N THR A 49 1.17 -2.65 -0.44
CA THR A 49 0.58 -1.32 -0.55
C THR A 49 0.42 -0.65 0.79
N LYS A 50 0.72 0.64 0.80
CA LYS A 50 0.49 1.52 1.93
C LYS A 50 -0.38 2.69 1.52
N SER A 51 -1.43 2.95 2.27
CA SER A 51 -2.28 4.11 2.07
C SER A 51 -2.32 4.98 3.32
N ILE A 52 -2.31 6.27 3.09
CA ILE A 52 -2.41 7.29 4.12
C ILE A 52 -3.59 8.17 3.76
N SER A 53 -4.50 8.42 4.71
CA SER A 53 -5.67 9.26 4.50
C SER A 53 -5.75 10.34 5.57
N LYS A 54 -6.02 11.59 5.13
CA LYS A 54 -6.00 12.80 5.97
C LYS A 54 -7.13 13.75 5.56
N ASP A 55 -7.67 14.51 6.52
CA ASP A 55 -8.63 15.60 6.31
C ASP A 55 -9.90 15.15 5.53
N GLY A 56 -10.39 13.93 5.82
CA GLY A 56 -11.54 13.34 5.16
C GLY A 56 -11.23 12.73 3.78
N GLY A 57 -9.96 12.56 3.43
CA GLY A 57 -9.56 11.85 2.23
C GLY A 57 -9.96 10.38 2.25
N ILE A 58 -10.27 9.83 1.07
CA ILE A 58 -10.67 8.43 0.90
C ILE A 58 -9.66 7.73 0.00
N SER A 59 -9.12 6.61 0.48
CA SER A 59 -8.23 5.73 -0.28
C SER A 59 -8.87 4.35 -0.43
N THR A 60 -9.01 3.89 -1.67
CA THR A 60 -9.48 2.53 -1.97
C THR A 60 -8.41 1.79 -2.75
N PHE A 61 -8.00 0.62 -2.28
CA PHE A 61 -7.09 -0.26 -2.99
C PHE A 61 -7.80 -1.56 -3.41
N ARG A 62 -7.72 -1.89 -4.71
CA ARG A 62 -8.30 -3.12 -5.27
C ARG A 62 -7.18 -4.06 -5.72
N SER A 63 -7.07 -5.21 -5.08
CA SER A 63 -6.17 -6.28 -5.51
C SER A 63 -6.92 -7.38 -6.25
N SER A 64 -6.32 -7.91 -7.32
CA SER A 64 -6.86 -9.06 -8.03
C SER A 64 -5.75 -10.07 -8.32
N VAL A 65 -5.88 -11.27 -7.76
CA VAL A 65 -4.95 -12.39 -7.98
C VAL A 65 -5.72 -13.49 -8.69
N VAL A 66 -5.27 -13.85 -9.89
CA VAL A 66 -5.82 -14.97 -10.66
C VAL A 66 -4.74 -16.05 -10.79
N VAL A 67 -5.05 -17.28 -10.39
CA VAL A 67 -4.16 -18.43 -10.54
C VAL A 67 -4.84 -19.45 -11.44
N THR A 68 -4.32 -19.66 -12.65
CA THR A 68 -4.88 -20.60 -13.61
C THR A 68 -4.61 -22.05 -13.20
N LYS A 69 -5.23 -23.02 -13.90
CA LYS A 69 -5.02 -24.45 -13.62
C LYS A 69 -3.59 -24.91 -13.87
N GLU A 70 -2.91 -24.24 -14.79
CA GLU A 70 -1.53 -24.53 -15.21
C GLU A 70 -0.49 -23.96 -14.24
N ALA A 71 -0.88 -23.04 -13.37
CA ALA A 71 0.03 -22.34 -12.46
C ALA A 71 0.24 -23.09 -11.13
N GLU A 72 0.52 -24.40 -11.21
CA GLU A 72 0.84 -25.19 -10.02
C GLU A 72 2.12 -24.70 -9.31
N ASN A 73 2.22 -24.93 -8.01
CA ASN A 73 3.30 -24.54 -7.11
C ASN A 73 3.58 -23.02 -7.08
N SER A 74 2.63 -22.21 -7.52
CA SER A 74 2.76 -20.75 -7.48
C SER A 74 2.51 -20.19 -6.10
N LYS A 75 3.06 -19.00 -5.84
CA LYS A 75 2.90 -18.28 -4.58
C LYS A 75 2.42 -16.86 -4.86
N ALA A 76 1.42 -16.41 -4.13
CA ALA A 76 0.96 -15.03 -4.20
C ALA A 76 0.73 -14.49 -2.79
N ALA A 77 1.28 -13.32 -2.51
CA ALA A 77 1.02 -12.63 -1.26
C ALA A 77 0.57 -11.19 -1.56
N VAL A 78 -0.43 -10.74 -0.82
CA VAL A 78 -0.94 -9.36 -0.86
C VAL A 78 -0.89 -8.82 0.56
N SER A 79 -0.18 -7.73 0.76
CA SER A 79 -0.10 -7.00 2.03
C SER A 79 -0.60 -5.57 1.82
N CYS A 80 -1.66 -5.21 2.55
CA CYS A 80 -2.26 -3.88 2.47
C CYS A 80 -2.24 -3.24 3.86
N GLN A 81 -1.55 -2.12 3.99
CA GLN A 81 -1.50 -1.36 5.24
C GLN A 81 -2.08 0.03 5.03
N SER A 82 -2.93 0.46 5.94
CA SER A 82 -3.59 1.77 5.89
C SER A 82 -3.43 2.51 7.19
N LEU A 83 -3.09 3.79 7.10
CA LEU A 83 -2.97 4.71 8.23
C LEU A 83 -3.91 5.90 8.03
N MET A 84 -4.87 6.06 8.93
CA MET A 84 -5.74 7.23 8.98
C MET A 84 -5.20 8.23 10.00
N LEU A 85 -5.10 9.50 9.61
CA LEU A 85 -4.57 10.56 10.46
C LEU A 85 -5.64 11.29 11.27
N ASP A 86 -6.90 10.98 11.00
CA ASP A 86 -8.07 11.53 11.69
C ASP A 86 -9.27 10.57 11.64
N SER A 87 -10.37 10.92 12.30
CA SER A 87 -11.57 10.10 12.43
C SER A 87 -12.57 10.23 11.26
N ILE A 88 -12.36 11.18 10.35
CA ILE A 88 -13.24 11.44 9.20
C ILE A 88 -12.70 10.89 7.89
N SER A 89 -11.43 10.52 7.87
CA SER A 89 -10.77 9.88 6.73
C SER A 89 -11.14 8.40 6.64
N ARG A 90 -11.04 7.86 5.42
CA ARG A 90 -11.41 6.47 5.15
C ARG A 90 -10.38 5.75 4.30
N SER A 91 -10.20 4.46 4.59
CA SER A 91 -9.39 3.56 3.77
C SER A 91 -10.11 2.23 3.59
N ASP A 92 -10.24 1.80 2.34
CA ASP A 92 -10.87 0.54 1.96
C ASP A 92 -9.89 -0.36 1.22
N THR A 93 -9.90 -1.66 1.52
CA THR A 93 -9.18 -2.68 0.77
C THR A 93 -10.17 -3.71 0.23
N ILE A 94 -10.15 -3.92 -1.09
CA ILE A 94 -11.09 -4.81 -1.79
C ILE A 94 -10.29 -5.91 -2.51
N PRO A 95 -10.04 -7.05 -1.85
CA PRO A 95 -9.34 -8.17 -2.46
C PRO A 95 -10.26 -9.01 -3.33
N ALA A 96 -9.74 -9.49 -4.47
CA ALA A 96 -10.37 -10.47 -5.32
C ALA A 96 -9.37 -11.59 -5.63
N MET A 97 -9.76 -12.85 -5.40
CA MET A 97 -8.92 -14.02 -5.65
C MET A 97 -9.69 -15.06 -6.44
N ASP A 98 -9.17 -15.43 -7.62
CA ASP A 98 -9.68 -16.50 -8.47
C ASP A 98 -8.60 -17.59 -8.56
N ILE A 99 -8.76 -18.65 -7.76
CA ILE A 99 -7.76 -19.70 -7.60
C ILE A 99 -8.31 -21.00 -8.20
N ARG A 100 -7.72 -21.46 -9.29
CA ARG A 100 -8.20 -22.59 -10.07
C ARG A 100 -7.34 -23.86 -9.92
N THR A 101 -6.33 -23.87 -9.05
CA THR A 101 -5.53 -25.04 -8.70
C THR A 101 -5.42 -25.19 -7.19
N LYS A 102 -5.26 -26.45 -6.71
CA LYS A 102 -5.10 -26.74 -5.28
C LYS A 102 -3.64 -26.66 -4.80
N LYS A 103 -2.69 -26.75 -5.72
CA LYS A 103 -1.26 -26.72 -5.42
C LYS A 103 -0.72 -25.29 -5.50
N VAL A 104 -1.12 -24.46 -4.57
CA VAL A 104 -0.77 -23.03 -4.55
C VAL A 104 -0.73 -22.52 -3.11
N ASN A 105 0.11 -21.53 -2.86
CA ASN A 105 0.15 -20.81 -1.60
C ASN A 105 -0.26 -19.36 -1.86
N VAL A 106 -1.45 -18.95 -1.40
CA VAL A 106 -1.98 -17.60 -1.60
C VAL A 106 -2.40 -17.03 -0.26
N GLY A 107 -1.91 -15.84 0.05
CA GLY A 107 -2.25 -15.11 1.28
C GLY A 107 -2.63 -13.66 1.00
N HIS A 108 -3.55 -13.14 1.81
CA HIS A 108 -3.88 -11.72 1.86
C HIS A 108 -3.91 -11.27 3.31
N GLU A 109 -3.19 -10.20 3.60
CA GLU A 109 -3.18 -9.53 4.89
C GLU A 109 -3.58 -8.07 4.70
N ALA A 110 -4.50 -7.59 5.53
CA ALA A 110 -4.88 -6.18 5.58
C ALA A 110 -4.81 -5.66 7.02
N GLN A 111 -4.11 -4.55 7.20
CA GLN A 111 -4.00 -3.85 8.48
C GLN A 111 -4.48 -2.41 8.28
N ILE A 112 -5.49 -2.03 9.04
CA ILE A 112 -6.03 -0.66 9.01
C ILE A 112 -5.90 -0.10 10.43
N GLY A 113 -5.22 1.03 10.57
CA GLY A 113 -4.99 1.69 11.85
C GLY A 113 -5.17 3.20 11.75
N SER A 114 -5.33 3.81 12.91
CA SER A 114 -5.29 5.26 13.08
C SER A 114 -3.96 5.66 13.69
N ILE A 115 -3.57 6.90 13.50
CA ILE A 115 -2.41 7.45 14.20
C ILE A 115 -2.64 7.39 15.71
N SER A 116 -1.63 6.95 16.45
CA SER A 116 -1.72 6.83 17.90
C SER A 116 -1.47 8.20 18.56
N ASP A 117 -2.46 8.70 19.30
CA ASP A 117 -2.30 9.94 20.08
C ASP A 117 -1.22 9.78 21.16
N GLU A 118 -1.03 8.58 21.72
CA GLU A 118 0.04 8.29 22.68
C GLU A 118 1.42 8.43 22.02
N ALA A 119 1.58 7.92 20.78
CA ALA A 119 2.83 8.05 20.04
C ALA A 119 3.13 9.51 19.69
N VAL A 120 2.11 10.28 19.30
CA VAL A 120 2.24 11.72 19.06
C VAL A 120 2.65 12.44 20.34
N PHE A 121 1.96 12.20 21.45
CA PHE A 121 2.27 12.78 22.76
C PHE A 121 3.68 12.42 23.22
N TYR A 122 4.12 11.18 23.04
CA TYR A 122 5.48 10.75 23.37
C TYR A 122 6.53 11.57 22.62
N LEU A 123 6.37 11.78 21.31
CA LEU A 123 7.31 12.57 20.51
C LEU A 123 7.27 14.04 20.90
N MET A 124 6.09 14.60 21.18
CA MET A 124 5.93 15.96 21.69
C MET A 124 6.64 16.15 23.04
N SER A 125 6.58 15.18 23.94
CA SER A 125 7.28 15.21 25.23
C SER A 125 8.81 15.21 25.08
N ARG A 126 9.32 14.83 23.91
CA ARG A 126 10.75 14.89 23.52
C ARG A 126 11.12 16.19 22.80
N GLY A 127 10.20 17.17 22.72
CA GLY A 127 10.44 18.50 22.16
C GLY A 127 10.04 18.68 20.69
N MET A 128 9.36 17.72 20.09
CA MET A 128 8.81 17.89 18.74
C MET A 128 7.51 18.70 18.78
N SER A 129 7.24 19.49 17.75
CA SER A 129 5.90 20.03 17.53
C SER A 129 4.92 18.89 17.21
N GLU A 130 3.62 19.10 17.40
CA GLU A 130 2.61 18.09 17.01
C GLU A 130 2.69 17.76 15.53
N GLU A 131 2.87 18.77 14.68
CA GLU A 131 3.03 18.61 13.24
C GLU A 131 4.24 17.73 12.89
N ASP A 132 5.40 18.00 13.49
CA ASP A 132 6.61 17.21 13.26
C ASP A 132 6.49 15.79 13.82
N ALA A 133 5.82 15.61 14.94
CA ALA A 133 5.56 14.31 15.54
C ALA A 133 4.69 13.44 14.60
N ARG A 134 3.60 13.99 14.08
CA ARG A 134 2.73 13.34 13.11
C ARG A 134 3.47 13.02 11.81
N ALA A 135 4.25 13.97 11.28
CA ALA A 135 5.07 13.76 10.09
C ALA A 135 6.12 12.67 10.28
N CYS A 136 6.72 12.58 11.47
CA CYS A 136 7.68 11.53 11.82
C CYS A 136 7.02 10.13 11.79
N ILE A 137 5.82 9.97 12.37
CA ILE A 137 5.08 8.72 12.40
C ILE A 137 4.70 8.29 10.97
N VAL A 138 4.20 9.22 10.15
CA VAL A 138 3.82 8.97 8.75
C VAL A 138 5.04 8.58 7.91
N SER A 139 6.17 9.26 8.08
CA SER A 139 7.42 8.90 7.42
C SER A 139 7.90 7.51 7.83
N GLY A 140 7.82 7.17 9.12
CA GLY A 140 8.13 5.83 9.61
C GLY A 140 7.22 4.74 9.05
N PHE A 141 5.92 5.03 8.88
CA PHE A 141 4.97 4.13 8.24
C PHE A 141 5.34 3.85 6.77
N ALA A 142 5.80 4.86 6.03
CA ALA A 142 6.20 4.74 4.63
C ALA A 142 7.64 4.23 4.43
N ASP A 143 8.48 4.20 5.47
CA ASP A 143 9.94 3.99 5.41
C ASP A 143 10.34 2.68 4.72
N ASN A 144 9.60 1.58 4.95
CA ASN A 144 9.89 0.31 4.29
C ASN A 144 9.81 0.40 2.77
N VAL A 145 8.86 1.20 2.25
CA VAL A 145 8.73 1.43 0.81
C VAL A 145 9.86 2.33 0.30
N SER A 146 10.20 3.38 1.05
CA SER A 146 11.29 4.28 0.63
C SER A 146 12.64 3.57 0.50
N LYS A 147 12.89 2.56 1.32
CA LYS A 147 14.12 1.75 1.26
C LYS A 147 14.20 0.83 0.03
N GLU A 148 13.07 0.50 -0.58
CA GLU A 148 13.01 -0.32 -1.80
C GLU A 148 13.14 0.52 -3.08
N LEU A 149 12.97 1.84 -2.97
CA LEU A 149 13.04 2.78 -4.10
C LEU A 149 14.48 3.22 -4.38
N PRO A 150 14.83 3.52 -5.65
CA PRO A 150 16.02 4.30 -5.96
C PRO A 150 16.05 5.61 -5.19
N LEU A 151 17.26 6.07 -4.83
CA LEU A 151 17.45 7.20 -3.91
C LEU A 151 16.68 8.46 -4.32
N GLU A 152 16.63 8.77 -5.61
CA GLU A 152 15.93 9.95 -6.13
C GLU A 152 14.43 9.88 -5.85
N TYR A 153 13.82 8.73 -6.08
CA TYR A 153 12.39 8.51 -5.81
C TYR A 153 12.08 8.45 -4.32
N ALA A 154 12.97 7.89 -3.51
CA ALA A 154 12.83 7.87 -2.06
C ALA A 154 12.84 9.29 -1.48
N LEU A 155 13.74 10.17 -1.96
CA LEU A 155 13.81 11.57 -1.57
C LEU A 155 12.54 12.33 -1.99
N GLU A 156 12.08 12.13 -3.23
CA GLU A 156 10.85 12.74 -3.75
C GLU A 156 9.64 12.33 -2.92
N MET A 157 9.46 11.04 -2.66
CA MET A 157 8.37 10.52 -1.84
C MET A 157 8.37 11.11 -0.43
N ASN A 158 9.54 11.17 0.22
CA ASN A 158 9.65 11.75 1.56
C ASN A 158 9.36 13.25 1.56
N ASN A 159 9.74 13.98 0.51
CA ASN A 159 9.41 15.39 0.36
C ASN A 159 7.91 15.60 0.14
N LEU A 160 7.26 14.79 -0.70
CA LEU A 160 5.82 14.84 -0.92
C LEU A 160 5.04 14.54 0.37
N ILE A 161 5.41 13.51 1.12
CA ILE A 161 4.80 13.22 2.43
C ILE A 161 4.92 14.43 3.36
N ARG A 162 6.09 15.05 3.41
CA ARG A 162 6.32 16.20 4.28
C ARG A 162 5.50 17.44 3.87
N LEU A 163 5.34 17.67 2.57
CA LEU A 163 4.52 18.75 2.03
C LEU A 163 3.03 18.53 2.33
N GLU A 164 2.53 17.32 2.11
CA GLU A 164 1.15 16.94 2.43
C GLU A 164 0.85 17.07 3.93
N MET A 165 1.80 16.70 4.79
CA MET A 165 1.63 16.84 6.25
C MET A 165 1.56 18.30 6.69
N LYS A 166 2.26 19.22 6.01
CA LYS A 166 2.24 20.66 6.32
C LYS A 166 1.01 21.40 5.79
N GLY A 167 0.14 20.73 5.04
CA GLY A 167 -1.05 21.37 4.47
C GLY A 167 -0.75 22.45 3.42
N SER A 168 0.45 22.48 2.86
CA SER A 168 0.93 23.56 1.99
C SER A 168 0.72 23.31 0.50
N ILE A 169 -0.16 22.38 0.13
CA ILE A 169 -0.63 22.23 -1.25
C ILE A 169 -2.12 22.53 -1.26
N GLY A 170 -2.44 23.79 -1.39
CA GLY A 170 -3.78 24.34 -1.66
C GLY A 170 -3.93 24.65 -3.13
#